data_5cafd4091214117b0c2dc593aa223aa7
#
_entry.id   5cafd4091214117b0c2dc593aa223aa7
#
_cell.length_a   1.000
_cell.length_b   1.000
_cell.length_c   1.000
_cell.angle_alpha   90.00
_cell.angle_beta   90.00
_cell.angle_gamma   90.00
#
_symmetry.space_group_name_H-M   'P 1'
#
loop_
_entity.id
_entity.type
_entity.pdbx_description
1 polymer ?
#
loop_
_entity_poly.entity_id
_entity_poly.type
_entity_poly.pdbx_seq_one_letter_code
_entity_poly.pdbx_strand_id
1 'polypeptide(L)'
;MLFRSVAHNFPRVGVATLSPPFRQWSEQENDEMMQKICQFKPDVLWVGMTAPKQEKWVALNAARLQVPVIGSIGAVFDYYAGVTQRAPQWICDLGLEWLYRLPREPKRLWRRTMISAPLFLWLVLRERIG
;
A
#
# COMPACT_ATOMS: atom_id res chain seq x y z
N MET A 1 -12.23 -2.07 -11.60
CA MET A 1 -12.90 -3.14 -10.84
C MET A 1 -13.16 -2.72 -9.40
N LEU A 2 -12.17 -2.29 -8.63
CA LEU A 2 -12.28 -1.83 -7.24
C LEU A 2 -13.34 -0.74 -7.03
N PHE A 3 -13.31 0.32 -7.84
CA PHE A 3 -14.26 1.44 -7.78
C PHE A 3 -15.71 0.97 -7.84
N ARG A 4 -16.04 0.08 -8.78
CA ARG A 4 -17.40 -0.46 -8.91
C ARG A 4 -17.85 -1.26 -7.67
N SER A 5 -16.91 -2.03 -7.09
CA SER A 5 -17.20 -2.82 -5.89
C SER A 5 -17.46 -1.94 -4.67
N VAL A 6 -16.66 -0.88 -4.48
CA VAL A 6 -16.86 0.06 -3.37
C VAL A 6 -18.17 0.85 -3.56
N ALA A 7 -18.42 1.39 -4.74
CA ALA A 7 -19.65 2.13 -5.02
C ALA A 7 -20.90 1.28 -4.87
N HIS A 8 -20.83 -0.02 -5.18
CA HIS A 8 -21.94 -0.96 -4.99
C HIS A 8 -22.20 -1.25 -3.51
N ASN A 9 -21.13 -1.50 -2.75
CA ASN A 9 -21.26 -1.88 -1.33
C ASN A 9 -21.54 -0.69 -0.41
N PHE A 10 -21.16 0.51 -0.82
CA PHE A 10 -21.27 1.75 -0.05
C PHE A 10 -21.90 2.88 -0.88
N PRO A 11 -23.18 2.80 -1.24
CA PRO A 11 -23.81 3.73 -2.18
C PRO A 11 -23.90 5.18 -1.67
N ARG A 12 -23.74 5.40 -0.36
CA ARG A 12 -23.75 6.74 0.25
C ARG A 12 -22.36 7.40 0.33
N VAL A 13 -21.30 6.70 -0.09
CA VAL A 13 -19.94 7.19 -0.03
C VAL A 13 -19.53 7.70 -1.42
N GLY A 14 -19.16 8.97 -1.49
CA GLY A 14 -18.54 9.53 -2.70
C GLY A 14 -17.15 8.92 -2.90
N VAL A 15 -16.91 8.24 -4.01
CA VAL A 15 -15.64 7.58 -4.28
C VAL A 15 -15.07 8.09 -5.58
N ALA A 16 -13.80 8.48 -5.56
CA ALA A 16 -13.00 8.78 -6.74
C ALA A 16 -11.76 7.90 -6.79
N THR A 17 -11.24 7.65 -7.98
CA THR A 17 -9.99 6.93 -8.17
C THR A 17 -9.04 7.73 -9.02
N LEU A 18 -7.77 7.71 -8.64
CA LEU A 18 -6.68 8.30 -9.39
C LEU A 18 -5.61 7.23 -9.59
N SER A 19 -5.24 6.99 -10.86
CA SER A 19 -4.20 6.02 -11.21
C SER A 19 -2.99 6.77 -11.75
N PRO A 20 -1.91 6.90 -10.95
CA PRO A 20 -0.68 7.49 -11.45
C PRO A 20 -0.03 6.58 -12.50
N PRO A 21 0.81 7.12 -13.39
CA PRO A 21 1.58 6.32 -14.33
C PRO A 21 2.47 5.30 -13.59
N PHE A 22 2.67 4.12 -14.17
CA PHE A 22 3.57 3.10 -13.60
C PHE A 22 5.06 3.48 -13.67
N ARG A 23 5.42 4.50 -14.48
CA ARG A 23 6.76 5.09 -14.56
C ARG A 23 7.03 6.07 -13.41
N GLN A 24 8.23 6.60 -13.35
CA GLN A 24 8.51 7.79 -12.56
C GLN A 24 7.77 8.98 -13.19
N TRP A 25 7.15 9.79 -12.38
CA TRP A 25 6.46 11.01 -12.78
C TRP A 25 7.24 12.25 -12.37
N SER A 26 7.02 13.34 -13.08
CA SER A 26 7.61 14.64 -12.80
C SER A 26 6.94 15.33 -11.59
N GLU A 27 7.57 16.39 -11.08
CA GLU A 27 6.95 17.22 -10.04
C GLU A 27 5.63 17.84 -10.52
N GLN A 28 5.57 18.27 -11.77
CA GLN A 28 4.34 18.81 -12.36
C GLN A 28 3.21 17.78 -12.35
N GLU A 29 3.47 16.53 -12.77
CA GLU A 29 2.49 15.45 -12.72
C GLU A 29 2.06 15.13 -11.27
N ASN A 30 2.98 15.24 -10.31
CA ASN A 30 2.66 15.10 -8.90
C ASN A 30 1.73 16.22 -8.42
N ASP A 31 2.01 17.45 -8.79
CA ASP A 31 1.19 18.61 -8.42
C ASP A 31 -0.22 18.53 -9.04
N GLU A 32 -0.33 18.10 -10.29
CA GLU A 32 -1.63 17.83 -10.93
C GLU A 32 -2.44 16.77 -10.20
N MET A 33 -1.79 15.67 -9.76
CA MET A 33 -2.44 14.64 -8.96
C MET A 33 -2.93 15.21 -7.63
N MET A 34 -2.11 15.99 -6.96
CA MET A 34 -2.46 16.61 -5.69
C MET A 34 -3.61 17.59 -5.84
N GLN A 35 -3.61 18.42 -6.90
CA GLN A 35 -4.73 19.32 -7.19
C GLN A 35 -6.05 18.57 -7.37
N LYS A 36 -6.05 17.46 -8.12
CA LYS A 36 -7.25 16.62 -8.29
C LYS A 36 -7.75 16.05 -6.96
N ILE A 37 -6.83 15.60 -6.10
CA ILE A 37 -7.19 15.09 -4.76
C ILE A 37 -7.79 16.21 -3.91
N CYS A 38 -7.16 17.38 -3.87
CA CYS A 38 -7.64 18.53 -3.10
C CYS A 38 -8.98 19.06 -3.61
N GLN A 39 -9.22 19.04 -4.92
CA GLN A 39 -10.51 19.44 -5.52
C GLN A 39 -11.64 18.51 -5.11
N PHE A 40 -11.35 17.21 -4.99
CA PHE A 40 -12.34 16.23 -4.54
C PHE A 40 -12.65 16.36 -3.04
N LYS A 41 -11.73 16.92 -2.24
CA LYS A 41 -11.83 17.09 -0.78
C LYS A 41 -12.21 15.77 -0.05
N PRO A 42 -11.42 14.71 -0.18
CA PRO A 42 -11.75 13.45 0.44
C PRO A 42 -11.55 13.51 1.96
N ASP A 43 -12.42 12.84 2.71
CA ASP A 43 -12.24 12.61 4.15
C ASP A 43 -11.14 11.56 4.40
N VAL A 44 -11.01 10.61 3.48
CA VAL A 44 -10.03 9.52 3.55
C VAL A 44 -9.37 9.31 2.19
N LEU A 45 -8.05 9.28 2.18
CA LEU A 45 -7.24 8.96 1.01
C LEU A 45 -6.52 7.62 1.21
N TRP A 46 -6.87 6.65 0.40
CA TRP A 46 -6.17 5.37 0.36
C TRP A 46 -5.10 5.36 -0.72
N VAL A 47 -3.84 5.16 -0.32
CA VAL A 47 -2.70 5.11 -1.23
C VAL A 47 -2.26 3.67 -1.44
N GLY A 48 -2.42 3.18 -2.67
CA GLY A 48 -2.13 1.79 -3.05
C GLY A 48 -1.01 1.70 -4.08
N MET A 49 0.19 2.07 -3.69
CA MET A 49 1.39 1.90 -4.51
C MET A 49 2.29 0.82 -3.91
N THR A 50 3.27 0.35 -4.67
CA THR A 50 4.26 -0.62 -4.17
C THR A 50 5.16 0.04 -3.10
N ALA A 51 5.31 -0.61 -1.95
CA ALA A 51 6.26 -0.20 -0.91
C ALA A 51 7.72 -0.25 -1.44
N PRO A 52 8.61 0.69 -1.09
CA PRO A 52 8.41 1.83 -0.19
C PRO A 52 7.93 3.12 -0.88
N LYS A 53 7.44 3.04 -2.12
CA LYS A 53 7.06 4.22 -2.92
C LYS A 53 5.89 4.98 -2.30
N GLN A 54 4.87 4.26 -1.81
CA GLN A 54 3.70 4.87 -1.18
C GLN A 54 4.04 5.62 0.12
N GLU A 55 4.87 5.04 0.98
CA GLU A 55 5.27 5.65 2.24
C GLU A 55 6.07 6.93 2.00
N LYS A 56 7.01 6.89 1.05
CA LYS A 56 7.79 8.07 0.64
C LYS A 56 6.91 9.16 0.07
N TRP A 57 5.97 8.79 -0.81
CA TRP A 57 5.07 9.75 -1.44
C TRP A 57 4.15 10.41 -0.40
N VAL A 58 3.59 9.63 0.52
CA VAL A 58 2.76 10.16 1.62
C VAL A 58 3.58 11.09 2.50
N ALA A 59 4.78 10.69 2.93
CA ALA A 59 5.64 11.50 3.78
C ALA A 59 5.97 12.87 3.15
N LEU A 60 6.18 12.92 1.83
CA LEU A 60 6.49 14.15 1.12
C LEU A 60 5.29 15.06 0.88
N ASN A 61 4.09 14.50 0.76
CA ASN A 61 2.92 15.24 0.29
C ASN A 61 1.81 15.39 1.33
N ALA A 62 1.82 14.66 2.45
CA ALA A 62 0.74 14.65 3.43
C ALA A 62 0.37 16.05 3.94
N ALA A 63 1.37 16.87 4.27
CA ALA A 63 1.16 18.23 4.77
C ALA A 63 0.46 19.16 3.74
N ARG A 64 0.64 18.87 2.44
CA ARG A 64 0.07 19.69 1.34
C ARG A 64 -1.34 19.21 0.95
N LEU A 65 -1.68 17.95 1.21
CA LEU A 65 -2.94 17.33 0.78
C LEU A 65 -4.17 17.78 1.59
N GLN A 66 -3.99 18.24 2.82
CA GLN A 66 -5.08 18.66 3.72
C GLN A 66 -6.20 17.61 3.85
N VAL A 67 -5.85 16.34 3.81
CA VAL A 67 -6.77 15.20 3.96
C VAL A 67 -6.73 14.71 5.40
N PRO A 68 -7.86 14.57 6.10
CA PRO A 68 -7.90 14.16 7.50
C PRO A 68 -7.27 12.80 7.78
N VAL A 69 -7.47 11.83 6.88
CA VAL A 69 -6.94 10.47 7.04
C VAL A 69 -6.26 10.03 5.74
N ILE A 70 -4.99 9.64 5.83
CA ILE A 70 -4.23 9.07 4.72
C ILE A 70 -3.72 7.70 5.13
N GLY A 71 -4.10 6.66 4.39
CA GLY A 71 -3.70 5.28 4.64
C GLY A 71 -2.90 4.67 3.50
N SER A 72 -1.68 4.20 3.80
CA SER A 72 -0.85 3.42 2.87
C SER A 72 -1.23 1.95 2.96
N ILE A 73 -2.03 1.44 2.02
CA ILE A 73 -2.63 0.10 2.11
C ILE A 73 -2.03 -0.91 1.12
N GLY A 74 -1.19 -0.44 0.19
CA GLY A 74 -0.47 -1.34 -0.73
C GLY A 74 -1.38 -2.33 -1.45
N ALA A 75 -1.05 -3.62 -1.33
CA ALA A 75 -1.74 -4.72 -1.99
C ALA A 75 -3.15 -5.03 -1.45
N VAL A 76 -3.67 -4.30 -0.45
CA VAL A 76 -5.04 -4.51 0.06
C VAL A 76 -6.08 -4.30 -1.04
N PHE A 77 -5.83 -3.37 -1.95
CA PHE A 77 -6.68 -3.16 -3.11
C PHE A 77 -6.78 -4.41 -4.00
N ASP A 78 -5.70 -5.15 -4.17
CA ASP A 78 -5.66 -6.34 -5.02
C ASP A 78 -6.49 -7.48 -4.39
N TYR A 79 -6.45 -7.59 -3.05
CA TYR A 79 -7.30 -8.53 -2.32
C TYR A 79 -8.78 -8.16 -2.39
N TYR A 80 -9.11 -6.90 -2.14
CA TYR A 80 -10.49 -6.45 -2.18
C TYR A 80 -11.10 -6.56 -3.58
N ALA A 81 -10.30 -6.31 -4.62
CA ALA A 81 -10.72 -6.46 -6.00
C ALA A 81 -10.77 -7.93 -6.47
N GLY A 82 -10.34 -8.88 -5.64
CA GLY A 82 -10.30 -10.31 -6.00
C GLY A 82 -9.23 -10.66 -7.05
N VAL A 83 -8.30 -9.75 -7.31
CA VAL A 83 -7.20 -9.97 -8.27
C VAL A 83 -6.17 -10.94 -7.69
N THR A 84 -5.94 -10.86 -6.39
CA THR A 84 -5.02 -11.75 -5.67
C THR A 84 -5.80 -12.59 -4.67
N GLN A 85 -5.69 -13.90 -4.76
CA GLN A 85 -6.27 -14.79 -3.77
C GLN A 85 -5.46 -14.73 -2.47
N ARG A 86 -6.14 -14.50 -1.37
CA ARG A 86 -5.55 -14.62 -0.04
C ARG A 86 -5.27 -16.09 0.27
N ALA A 87 -4.26 -16.34 1.10
CA ALA A 87 -4.04 -17.69 1.61
C ALA A 87 -5.28 -18.18 2.38
N PRO A 88 -5.57 -19.49 2.38
CA PRO A 88 -6.62 -20.06 3.21
C PRO A 88 -6.48 -19.61 4.67
N GLN A 89 -7.63 -19.40 5.36
CA GLN A 89 -7.65 -18.81 6.69
C GLN A 89 -6.74 -19.55 7.68
N TRP A 90 -6.73 -20.87 7.66
CA TRP A 90 -5.88 -21.69 8.53
C TRP A 90 -4.37 -21.43 8.34
N ILE A 91 -3.91 -21.11 7.11
CA ILE A 91 -2.52 -20.71 6.83
C ILE A 91 -2.24 -19.31 7.43
N CYS A 92 -3.21 -18.41 7.34
CA CYS A 92 -3.11 -17.10 7.95
C CYS A 92 -3.04 -17.16 9.47
N ASP A 93 -3.86 -18.02 10.08
CA ASP A 93 -3.93 -18.25 11.54
C ASP A 93 -2.62 -18.82 12.10
N LEU A 94 -1.92 -19.62 11.32
CA LEU A 94 -0.58 -20.15 11.63
C LEU A 94 0.55 -19.14 11.36
N GLY A 95 0.27 -17.95 10.81
CA GLY A 95 1.28 -16.97 10.45
C GLY A 95 2.13 -17.36 9.22
N LEU A 96 1.71 -18.39 8.48
CA LEU A 96 2.44 -18.96 7.33
C LEU A 96 2.04 -18.33 5.98
N GLU A 97 1.32 -17.21 5.98
CA GLU A 97 0.91 -16.50 4.74
C GLU A 97 2.09 -16.17 3.83
N TRP A 98 3.24 -15.83 4.42
CA TRP A 98 4.46 -15.54 3.68
C TRP A 98 5.00 -16.78 2.91
N LEU A 99 4.87 -17.97 3.50
CA LEU A 99 5.29 -19.22 2.86
C LEU A 99 4.37 -19.57 1.68
N TYR A 100 3.06 -19.34 1.82
CA TYR A 100 2.09 -19.50 0.74
C TYR A 100 2.35 -18.59 -0.46
N ARG A 101 2.92 -17.40 -0.21
CA ARG A 101 3.30 -16.44 -1.25
C ARG A 101 4.65 -16.71 -1.90
N LEU A 102 5.51 -17.49 -1.25
CA LEU A 102 6.88 -17.75 -1.72
C LEU A 102 6.95 -18.27 -3.16
N PRO A 103 6.10 -19.23 -3.61
CA PRO A 103 6.11 -19.68 -4.99
C PRO A 103 5.66 -18.64 -6.02
N ARG A 104 4.85 -17.66 -5.59
CA ARG A 104 4.27 -16.63 -6.46
C ARG A 104 5.17 -15.41 -6.63
N GLU A 105 5.90 -15.05 -5.59
CA GLU A 105 6.79 -13.88 -5.56
C GLU A 105 8.18 -14.23 -4.97
N PRO A 106 8.92 -15.20 -5.54
CA PRO A 106 10.12 -15.74 -4.89
C PRO A 106 11.22 -14.69 -4.70
N LYS A 107 11.50 -13.88 -5.72
CA LYS A 107 12.57 -12.85 -5.67
C LYS A 107 12.31 -11.77 -4.61
N ARG A 108 11.07 -11.35 -4.46
CA ARG A 108 10.68 -10.29 -3.52
C ARG A 108 10.72 -10.80 -2.08
N LEU A 109 10.18 -11.98 -1.84
CA LEU A 109 10.13 -12.59 -0.51
C LEU A 109 11.51 -13.07 -0.05
N TRP A 110 12.30 -13.65 -0.94
CA TRP A 110 13.68 -14.05 -0.64
C TRP A 110 14.51 -12.90 -0.10
N ARG A 111 14.52 -11.78 -0.83
CA ARG A 111 15.29 -10.60 -0.41
C ARG A 111 14.79 -10.05 0.94
N ARG A 112 13.49 -10.01 1.14
CA ARG A 112 12.89 -9.51 2.39
C ARG A 112 13.15 -10.44 3.57
N THR A 113 13.03 -11.75 3.38
CA THR A 113 13.15 -12.72 4.46
C THR A 113 14.61 -13.04 4.77
N MET A 114 15.46 -13.24 3.75
CA MET A 114 16.84 -13.68 3.95
C MET A 114 17.83 -12.53 4.18
N ILE A 115 17.49 -11.32 3.79
CA ILE A 115 18.39 -10.17 3.94
C ILE A 115 17.84 -9.19 4.99
N SER A 116 16.59 -8.74 4.84
CA SER A 116 16.05 -7.67 5.69
C SER A 116 15.69 -8.15 7.09
N ALA A 117 15.16 -9.36 7.24
CA ALA A 117 14.77 -9.86 8.56
C ALA A 117 15.98 -10.15 9.48
N PRO A 118 17.04 -10.85 9.02
CA PRO A 118 18.26 -11.02 9.84
C PRO A 118 18.94 -9.71 10.18
N LEU A 119 19.01 -8.77 9.22
CA LEU A 119 19.58 -7.46 9.45
C LEU A 119 18.79 -6.67 10.50
N PHE A 120 17.46 -6.69 10.42
CA PHE A 120 16.58 -6.06 11.41
C PHE A 120 16.79 -6.66 12.81
N LEU A 121 16.79 -8.00 12.92
CA LEU A 121 17.03 -8.68 14.19
C LEU A 121 18.40 -8.34 14.76
N TRP A 122 19.42 -8.29 13.93
CA TRP A 122 20.77 -7.92 14.36
C TRP A 122 20.82 -6.48 14.88
N LEU A 123 20.16 -5.53 14.19
CA LEU A 123 20.09 -4.13 14.63
C LEU A 123 19.37 -3.99 15.97
N VAL A 124 18.23 -4.66 16.13
CA VAL A 124 17.45 -4.64 17.38
C VAL A 124 18.24 -5.24 18.55
N LEU A 125 18.94 -6.35 18.31
CA LEU A 125 19.79 -6.97 19.32
C LEU A 125 20.95 -6.05 19.70
N ARG A 126 21.57 -5.39 18.74
CA ARG A 126 22.65 -4.45 18.99
C ARG A 126 22.21 -3.24 19.83
N GLU A 127 21.03 -2.69 19.58
CA GLU A 127 20.46 -1.58 20.37
C GLU A 127 20.11 -1.98 21.81
N ARG A 128 19.78 -3.27 22.04
CA ARG A 128 19.48 -3.74 23.40
C ARG A 128 20.71 -4.08 24.23
N ILE A 129 21.85 -4.29 23.61
CA ILE A 129 23.11 -4.71 24.27
C ILE A 129 24.08 -3.52 24.48
N GLY A 130 23.85 -2.39 23.82
CA GLY A 130 24.60 -1.14 23.97
C GLY A 130 23.83 -0.12 24.77
#